data_96acd592e3dcd0f4085e3b35dcfd0dfc
#
_entry.id   96acd592e3dcd0f4085e3b35dcfd0dfc
#
_cell.length_a   1.000
_cell.length_b   1.000
_cell.length_c   1.000
_cell.angle_alpha   90.00
_cell.angle_beta   90.00
_cell.angle_gamma   90.00
#
_symmetry.space_group_name_H-M   'P 1'
#
loop_
_entity.id
_entity.type
_entity.pdbx_description
1 polymer ?
#
loop_
_entity_poly.entity_id
_entity_poly.type
_entity_poly.pdbx_seq_one_letter_code
_entity_poly.pdbx_strand_id
1 'polypeptide(L)'
;MKVAWLADAGNQDGTIGGAELPHREFAAAAPRGVEIIPVSPHQLELIVGCDRVCVFNTVTYPQETIAALTGRPVTRYWNDMAPHGDPELKAWLAQNATNVFCSPLHRDRFHLHVAGAHVIPPALNLERLHAAAGLDVPTLDDTAVSVGAWMNAGKAPHRAAEWAARHGKQIVFFGPGPFAPDSCQGVLPPDQVPLMLRSFDTFVFLPTAIEPFGRAVAEAALVGCEIVTNGLVGARYWLEDNPDGLATAGEDFWKLVTS
;
A
#
# COMPACT_ATOMS: atom_id res chain seq x y z
N MET A 1 -14.72 -11.10 19.12
CA MET A 1 -13.94 -11.86 18.12
C MET A 1 -12.49 -11.41 18.20
N LYS A 2 -11.56 -12.37 18.31
CA LYS A 2 -10.12 -12.11 18.34
C LYS A 2 -9.53 -12.39 16.96
N VAL A 3 -8.73 -11.46 16.45
CA VAL A 3 -8.08 -11.57 15.14
C VAL A 3 -6.57 -11.46 15.31
N ALA A 4 -5.84 -12.52 14.98
CA ALA A 4 -4.40 -12.49 14.91
C ALA A 4 -3.96 -11.63 13.71
N TRP A 5 -3.01 -10.72 13.94
CA TRP A 5 -2.57 -9.74 12.96
C TRP A 5 -1.08 -9.90 12.67
N LEU A 6 -0.78 -10.57 11.56
CA LEU A 6 0.58 -10.86 11.12
C LEU A 6 1.00 -9.80 10.08
N ALA A 7 1.88 -8.94 10.49
CA ALA A 7 2.47 -7.93 9.63
C ALA A 7 3.88 -7.62 10.10
N ASP A 8 4.81 -7.42 9.18
CA ASP A 8 6.14 -6.93 9.53
C ASP A 8 6.03 -5.54 10.17
N ALA A 9 6.81 -5.32 11.22
CA ALA A 9 6.73 -4.09 12.03
C ALA A 9 7.33 -2.84 11.36
N GLY A 10 7.69 -2.91 10.10
CA GLY A 10 8.42 -1.89 9.35
C GLY A 10 9.88 -2.31 9.14
N ASN A 11 10.62 -1.49 8.41
CA ASN A 11 12.04 -1.69 8.20
C ASN A 11 12.83 -1.57 9.51
N GLN A 12 14.00 -2.20 9.58
CA GLN A 12 14.87 -2.20 10.78
C GLN A 12 15.29 -0.78 11.22
N ASP A 13 15.21 0.20 10.32
CA ASP A 13 15.49 1.61 10.57
C ASP A 13 14.26 2.44 11.02
N GLY A 14 13.12 1.79 11.23
CA GLY A 14 11.87 2.45 11.62
C GLY A 14 11.15 3.19 10.50
N THR A 15 11.65 3.12 9.26
CA THR A 15 10.95 3.69 8.10
C THR A 15 9.67 2.92 7.82
N ILE A 16 8.57 3.66 7.70
CA ILE A 16 7.26 3.12 7.35
C ILE A 16 7.06 3.34 5.86
N GLY A 17 7.05 2.23 5.11
CA GLY A 17 6.80 2.26 3.68
C GLY A 17 5.32 2.20 3.32
N GLY A 18 5.05 2.22 2.02
CA GLY A 18 3.68 2.11 1.50
C GLY A 18 2.99 0.77 1.78
N ALA A 19 3.75 -0.28 2.11
CA ALA A 19 3.23 -1.60 2.43
C ALA A 19 2.81 -1.73 3.92
N GLU A 20 3.42 -0.95 4.82
CA GLU A 20 3.14 -0.98 6.25
C GLU A 20 1.93 -0.12 6.64
N LEU A 21 1.63 0.92 5.88
CA LEU A 21 0.50 1.81 6.16
C LEU A 21 -0.87 1.12 6.03
N PRO A 22 -1.15 0.32 4.98
CA PRO A 22 -2.46 -0.30 4.81
C PRO A 22 -2.90 -1.14 5.99
N HIS A 23 -2.01 -1.95 6.58
CA HIS A 23 -2.41 -2.79 7.71
C HIS A 23 -2.77 -1.96 8.96
N ARG A 24 -2.14 -0.79 9.15
CA ARG A 24 -2.49 0.13 10.25
C ARG A 24 -3.84 0.78 10.04
N GLU A 25 -4.11 1.22 8.81
CA GLU A 25 -5.40 1.84 8.46
C GLU A 25 -6.54 0.80 8.52
N PHE A 26 -6.33 -0.44 8.07
CA PHE A 26 -7.30 -1.52 8.26
C PHE A 26 -7.52 -1.84 9.73
N ALA A 27 -6.46 -1.85 10.55
CA ALA A 27 -6.59 -2.05 11.99
C ALA A 27 -7.40 -0.94 12.65
N ALA A 28 -7.16 0.32 12.25
CA ALA A 28 -7.92 1.47 12.75
C ALA A 28 -9.41 1.43 12.36
N ALA A 29 -9.75 0.79 11.23
CA ALA A 29 -11.11 0.60 10.74
C ALA A 29 -11.82 -0.63 11.36
N ALA A 30 -11.23 -1.31 12.34
CA ALA A 30 -11.82 -2.50 12.93
C ALA A 30 -13.19 -2.21 13.57
N PRO A 31 -14.20 -3.05 13.31
CA PRO A 31 -15.54 -2.86 13.89
C PRO A 31 -15.53 -3.09 15.40
N ARG A 32 -16.53 -2.52 16.08
CA ARG A 32 -16.69 -2.71 17.53
C ARG A 32 -16.79 -4.20 17.88
N GLY A 33 -16.08 -4.62 18.92
CA GLY A 33 -16.05 -6.00 19.38
C GLY A 33 -15.02 -6.90 18.70
N VAL A 34 -14.22 -6.36 17.78
CA VAL A 34 -13.03 -7.01 17.25
C VAL A 34 -11.82 -6.59 18.10
N GLU A 35 -11.11 -7.57 18.62
CA GLU A 35 -9.84 -7.41 19.31
C GLU A 35 -8.71 -7.84 18.37
N ILE A 36 -7.83 -6.92 18.02
CA ILE A 36 -6.66 -7.19 17.17
C ILE A 36 -5.50 -7.59 18.06
N ILE A 37 -4.94 -8.78 17.82
CA ILE A 37 -3.77 -9.33 18.50
C ILE A 37 -2.58 -9.27 17.55
N PRO A 38 -1.67 -8.29 17.69
CA PRO A 38 -0.43 -8.27 16.91
C PRO A 38 0.40 -9.52 17.21
N VAL A 39 0.85 -10.19 16.16
CA VAL A 39 1.64 -11.42 16.29
C VAL A 39 2.96 -11.23 15.56
N SER A 40 4.07 -11.30 16.27
CA SER A 40 5.40 -11.29 15.68
C SER A 40 5.84 -12.71 15.27
N PRO A 41 6.89 -12.85 14.44
CA PRO A 41 7.44 -14.17 14.06
C PRO A 41 7.87 -15.05 15.23
N HIS A 42 8.14 -14.45 16.41
CA HIS A 42 8.56 -15.13 17.62
C HIS A 42 7.41 -15.42 18.61
N GLN A 43 6.18 -15.12 18.25
CA GLN A 43 4.99 -15.22 19.10
C GLN A 43 3.83 -15.94 18.40
N LEU A 44 4.15 -16.92 17.55
CA LEU A 44 3.16 -17.65 16.76
C LEU A 44 2.13 -18.41 17.62
N GLU A 45 2.47 -18.72 18.87
CA GLU A 45 1.57 -19.33 19.84
C GLU A 45 0.33 -18.46 20.14
N LEU A 46 0.42 -17.13 20.00
CA LEU A 46 -0.72 -16.22 20.19
C LEU A 46 -1.86 -16.46 19.19
N ILE A 47 -1.56 -17.04 18.03
CA ILE A 47 -2.54 -17.40 17.01
C ILE A 47 -3.57 -18.39 17.56
N VAL A 48 -3.15 -19.27 18.49
CA VAL A 48 -4.01 -20.34 19.03
C VAL A 48 -5.28 -19.80 19.67
N GLY A 49 -5.20 -18.66 20.33
CA GLY A 49 -6.35 -18.02 21.01
C GLY A 49 -7.22 -17.13 20.12
N CYS A 50 -6.94 -17.07 18.81
CA CYS A 50 -7.65 -16.18 17.89
C CYS A 50 -8.69 -16.92 17.05
N ASP A 51 -9.78 -16.24 16.72
CA ASP A 51 -10.88 -16.77 15.90
C ASP A 51 -10.53 -16.72 14.40
N ARG A 52 -9.76 -15.72 13.99
CA ARG A 52 -9.38 -15.43 12.60
C ARG A 52 -7.93 -14.98 12.53
N VAL A 53 -7.34 -15.05 11.35
CA VAL A 53 -5.97 -14.57 11.11
C VAL A 53 -5.94 -13.67 9.88
N CYS A 54 -5.39 -12.47 10.03
CA CYS A 54 -5.07 -11.57 8.93
C CYS A 54 -3.56 -11.56 8.71
N VAL A 55 -3.15 -11.76 7.47
CA VAL A 55 -1.73 -11.82 7.07
C VAL A 55 -1.46 -10.73 6.04
N PHE A 56 -0.50 -9.86 6.35
CA PHE A 56 0.00 -8.80 5.46
C PHE A 56 1.42 -9.10 5.00
N ASN A 57 2.32 -8.14 4.95
CA ASN A 57 3.72 -8.40 4.70
C ASN A 57 4.29 -9.36 5.74
N THR A 58 4.99 -10.39 5.25
CA THR A 58 5.53 -11.47 6.08
C THR A 58 6.96 -11.83 5.65
N VAL A 59 7.79 -10.82 5.40
CA VAL A 59 9.19 -11.02 4.98
C VAL A 59 9.98 -11.76 6.05
N THR A 60 9.70 -11.47 7.32
CA THR A 60 10.43 -12.02 8.49
C THR A 60 9.80 -13.30 9.06
N TYR A 61 8.63 -13.73 8.56
CA TYR A 61 7.94 -14.90 9.09
C TYR A 61 8.52 -16.19 8.48
N PRO A 62 8.86 -17.17 9.32
CA PRO A 62 9.45 -18.42 8.87
C PRO A 62 8.38 -19.41 8.39
N GLN A 63 8.82 -20.49 7.74
CA GLN A 63 7.97 -21.57 7.24
C GLN A 63 7.10 -22.21 8.33
N GLU A 64 7.57 -22.28 9.57
CA GLU A 64 6.86 -22.83 10.73
C GLU A 64 5.54 -22.11 10.99
N THR A 65 5.37 -20.89 10.48
CA THR A 65 4.11 -20.13 10.51
C THR A 65 2.96 -20.92 9.89
N ILE A 66 3.23 -21.76 8.89
CA ILE A 66 2.22 -22.62 8.22
C ILE A 66 1.51 -23.52 9.25
N ALA A 67 2.25 -24.10 10.17
CA ALA A 67 1.67 -24.98 11.20
C ALA A 67 0.69 -24.22 12.11
N ALA A 68 1.03 -22.97 12.48
CA ALA A 68 0.17 -22.14 13.30
C ALA A 68 -1.09 -21.65 12.56
N LEU A 69 -1.03 -21.51 11.23
CA LEU A 69 -2.15 -21.09 10.37
C LEU A 69 -3.07 -22.24 9.98
N THR A 70 -2.57 -23.48 9.94
CA THR A 70 -3.32 -24.64 9.44
C THR A 70 -4.61 -24.87 10.24
N GLY A 71 -5.72 -25.08 9.52
CA GLY A 71 -7.06 -25.29 10.09
C GLY A 71 -7.74 -24.02 10.60
N ARG A 72 -7.21 -22.85 10.33
CA ARG A 72 -7.80 -21.55 10.71
C ARG A 72 -8.31 -20.78 9.51
N PRO A 73 -9.34 -19.95 9.67
CA PRO A 73 -9.73 -18.97 8.65
C PRO A 73 -8.64 -17.90 8.52
N VAL A 74 -7.96 -17.87 7.38
CA VAL A 74 -6.87 -16.95 7.09
C VAL A 74 -7.27 -16.01 5.96
N THR A 75 -7.10 -14.70 6.14
CA THR A 75 -7.21 -13.69 5.09
C THR A 75 -5.82 -13.13 4.80
N ARG A 76 -5.37 -13.24 3.54
CA ARG A 76 -4.10 -12.70 3.06
C ARG A 76 -4.33 -11.46 2.21
N TYR A 77 -3.77 -10.32 2.62
CA TYR A 77 -3.72 -9.11 1.82
C TYR A 77 -2.36 -8.99 1.12
N TRP A 78 -2.36 -9.02 -0.21
CA TRP A 78 -1.17 -8.93 -1.04
C TRP A 78 -0.87 -7.46 -1.38
N ASN A 79 0.37 -7.01 -1.08
CA ASN A 79 0.83 -5.64 -1.33
C ASN A 79 1.81 -5.55 -2.50
N ASP A 80 2.51 -6.64 -2.84
CA ASP A 80 3.62 -6.66 -3.78
C ASP A 80 3.42 -7.65 -4.92
N MET A 81 3.93 -7.33 -6.11
CA MET A 81 3.94 -8.23 -7.28
C MET A 81 4.83 -9.46 -7.06
N ALA A 82 5.95 -9.28 -6.37
CA ALA A 82 6.89 -10.32 -6.02
C ALA A 82 7.09 -10.31 -4.49
N PRO A 83 6.20 -10.95 -3.73
CA PRO A 83 6.28 -10.91 -2.30
C PRO A 83 7.60 -11.51 -1.82
N HIS A 84 8.28 -10.79 -0.95
CA HIS A 84 9.51 -11.24 -0.28
C HIS A 84 9.17 -12.22 0.85
N GLY A 85 10.18 -12.88 1.41
CA GLY A 85 10.04 -13.82 2.51
C GLY A 85 9.98 -15.28 2.07
N ASP A 86 9.58 -16.17 2.96
CA ASP A 86 9.61 -17.62 2.76
C ASP A 86 8.73 -18.09 1.59
N PRO A 87 9.27 -18.81 0.60
CA PRO A 87 8.52 -19.22 -0.59
C PRO A 87 7.44 -20.25 -0.31
N GLU A 88 7.63 -21.14 0.68
CA GLU A 88 6.65 -22.17 1.02
C GLU A 88 5.46 -21.56 1.76
N LEU A 89 5.72 -20.63 2.67
CA LEU A 89 4.65 -19.88 3.34
C LEU A 89 3.81 -19.10 2.32
N LYS A 90 4.44 -18.45 1.34
CA LYS A 90 3.71 -17.71 0.29
C LYS A 90 2.87 -18.64 -0.59
N ALA A 91 3.41 -19.78 -1.00
CA ALA A 91 2.69 -20.76 -1.80
C ALA A 91 1.49 -21.34 -1.01
N TRP A 92 1.69 -21.62 0.28
CA TRP A 92 0.63 -22.08 1.16
C TRP A 92 -0.49 -21.04 1.31
N LEU A 93 -0.14 -19.77 1.57
CA LEU A 93 -1.09 -18.65 1.68
C LEU A 93 -1.90 -18.47 0.39
N ALA A 94 -1.25 -18.52 -0.77
CA ALA A 94 -1.93 -18.38 -2.05
C ALA A 94 -3.02 -19.45 -2.28
N GLN A 95 -2.84 -20.66 -1.74
CA GLN A 95 -3.77 -21.78 -1.93
C GLN A 95 -4.79 -21.94 -0.79
N ASN A 96 -4.46 -21.53 0.44
CA ASN A 96 -5.23 -21.87 1.62
C ASN A 96 -5.87 -20.66 2.32
N ALA A 97 -5.54 -19.43 1.92
CA ALA A 97 -6.13 -18.21 2.48
C ALA A 97 -7.22 -17.63 1.57
N THR A 98 -8.11 -16.84 2.17
CA THR A 98 -8.93 -15.88 1.42
C THR A 98 -8.02 -14.76 0.94
N ASN A 99 -7.80 -14.68 -0.36
CA ASN A 99 -6.79 -13.80 -0.95
C ASN A 99 -7.39 -12.47 -1.39
N VAL A 100 -6.74 -11.38 -1.00
CA VAL A 100 -7.15 -10.00 -1.31
C VAL A 100 -6.02 -9.29 -2.05
N PHE A 101 -6.33 -8.70 -3.18
CA PHE A 101 -5.43 -7.87 -3.99
C PHE A 101 -5.84 -6.41 -3.94
N CYS A 102 -4.88 -5.51 -4.02
CA CYS A 102 -5.12 -4.08 -3.90
C CYS A 102 -5.69 -3.42 -5.19
N SER A 103 -5.66 -4.13 -6.32
CA SER A 103 -6.27 -3.68 -7.57
C SER A 103 -6.53 -4.86 -8.54
N PRO A 104 -7.41 -4.69 -9.56
CA PRO A 104 -7.55 -5.68 -10.63
C PRO A 104 -6.24 -5.93 -11.38
N LEU A 105 -5.46 -4.86 -11.66
CA LEU A 105 -4.15 -4.98 -12.29
C LEU A 105 -3.21 -5.87 -11.48
N HIS A 106 -3.20 -5.74 -10.16
CA HIS A 106 -2.41 -6.58 -9.25
C HIS A 106 -2.85 -8.04 -9.35
N ARG A 107 -4.13 -8.33 -9.18
CA ARG A 107 -4.69 -9.68 -9.26
C ARG A 107 -4.37 -10.36 -10.59
N ASP A 108 -4.61 -9.67 -11.71
CA ASP A 108 -4.53 -10.25 -13.06
C ASP A 108 -3.08 -10.46 -13.52
N ARG A 109 -2.12 -9.80 -12.87
CA ARG A 109 -0.69 -9.88 -13.18
C ARG A 109 0.14 -10.57 -12.10
N PHE A 110 -0.50 -11.02 -11.03
CA PHE A 110 0.20 -11.75 -9.97
C PHE A 110 0.69 -13.11 -10.47
N HIS A 111 1.92 -13.47 -10.11
CA HIS A 111 2.60 -14.63 -10.69
C HIS A 111 2.22 -15.98 -10.06
N LEU A 112 1.61 -15.98 -8.87
CA LEU A 112 1.14 -17.22 -8.24
C LEU A 112 -0.31 -17.49 -8.63
N HIS A 113 -0.64 -18.76 -8.83
CA HIS A 113 -2.02 -19.16 -8.95
C HIS A 113 -2.71 -19.05 -7.59
N VAL A 114 -3.79 -18.29 -7.54
CA VAL A 114 -4.50 -17.96 -6.29
C VAL A 114 -5.97 -18.36 -6.43
N ALA A 115 -6.46 -19.13 -5.47
CA ALA A 115 -7.88 -19.47 -5.41
C ALA A 115 -8.69 -18.32 -4.79
N GLY A 116 -9.88 -18.03 -5.33
CA GLY A 116 -10.88 -17.15 -4.72
C GLY A 116 -10.33 -15.74 -4.39
N ALA A 117 -10.00 -14.96 -5.43
CA ALA A 117 -9.39 -13.65 -5.24
C ALA A 117 -10.43 -12.52 -5.11
N HIS A 118 -10.32 -11.75 -4.05
CA HIS A 118 -11.03 -10.48 -3.86
C HIS A 118 -10.14 -9.30 -4.26
N VAL A 119 -10.78 -8.18 -4.59
CA VAL A 119 -10.06 -6.93 -4.92
C VAL A 119 -10.59 -5.83 -4.03
N ILE A 120 -9.76 -5.36 -3.10
CA ILE A 120 -10.08 -4.31 -2.14
C ILE A 120 -8.86 -3.36 -2.10
N PRO A 121 -9.03 -2.04 -2.29
CA PRO A 121 -7.89 -1.11 -2.24
C PRO A 121 -7.30 -1.06 -0.83
N PRO A 122 -6.06 -0.61 -0.68
CA PRO A 122 -5.53 -0.29 0.64
C PRO A 122 -6.39 0.76 1.31
N ALA A 123 -6.70 0.58 2.58
CA ALA A 123 -7.36 1.62 3.34
C ALA A 123 -6.48 2.88 3.39
N LEU A 124 -7.11 4.02 3.23
CA LEU A 124 -6.50 5.36 3.30
C LEU A 124 -7.14 6.15 4.42
N ASN A 125 -6.39 6.99 5.08
CA ASN A 125 -6.95 7.95 6.03
C ASN A 125 -7.60 9.12 5.26
N LEU A 126 -8.84 8.91 4.83
CA LEU A 126 -9.58 9.88 4.01
C LEU A 126 -9.85 11.17 4.75
N GLU A 127 -10.09 11.13 6.07
CA GLU A 127 -10.30 12.32 6.89
C GLU A 127 -9.09 13.26 6.77
N ARG A 128 -7.89 12.72 6.93
CA ARG A 128 -6.65 13.49 6.81
C ARG A 128 -6.44 14.02 5.39
N LEU A 129 -6.74 13.22 4.36
CA LEU A 129 -6.59 13.63 2.97
C LEU A 129 -7.57 14.74 2.61
N HIS A 130 -8.84 14.64 3.01
CA HIS A 130 -9.85 15.68 2.79
C HIS A 130 -9.52 16.95 3.60
N ALA A 131 -9.01 16.82 4.82
CA ALA A 131 -8.54 17.96 5.59
C ALA A 131 -7.40 18.70 4.87
N ALA A 132 -6.42 17.97 4.33
CA ALA A 132 -5.35 18.57 3.54
C ALA A 132 -5.84 19.22 2.25
N ALA A 133 -6.77 18.58 1.52
CA ALA A 133 -7.37 19.11 0.31
C ALA A 133 -8.11 20.44 0.54
N GLY A 134 -8.74 20.60 1.72
CA GLY A 134 -9.47 21.80 2.10
C GLY A 134 -8.60 22.98 2.54
N LEU A 135 -7.28 22.80 2.65
CA LEU A 135 -6.38 23.89 3.03
C LEU A 135 -6.13 24.84 1.87
N ASP A 136 -6.16 26.14 2.16
CA ASP A 136 -5.71 27.20 1.25
C ASP A 136 -4.19 27.32 1.31
N VAL A 137 -3.51 26.49 0.53
CA VAL A 137 -2.03 26.44 0.44
C VAL A 137 -1.64 26.92 -0.95
N PRO A 138 -0.69 27.86 -1.09
CA PRO A 138 -0.15 28.26 -2.39
C PRO A 138 0.41 27.04 -3.13
N THR A 139 0.01 26.86 -4.37
CA THR A 139 0.52 25.79 -5.25
C THR A 139 1.71 26.28 -6.08
N LEU A 140 2.64 25.37 -6.33
CA LEU A 140 3.80 25.57 -7.20
C LEU A 140 3.43 25.06 -8.60
N ASP A 141 2.88 25.94 -9.44
CA ASP A 141 2.29 25.58 -10.74
C ASP A 141 3.34 25.20 -11.80
N ASP A 142 4.58 25.69 -11.63
CA ASP A 142 5.74 25.38 -12.49
C ASP A 142 6.54 24.16 -12.03
N THR A 143 6.15 23.56 -10.91
CA THR A 143 6.89 22.49 -10.27
C THR A 143 6.00 21.25 -10.08
N ALA A 144 6.43 20.13 -10.65
CA ALA A 144 5.82 18.83 -10.41
C ALA A 144 6.47 18.13 -9.20
N VAL A 145 5.74 17.18 -8.61
CA VAL A 145 6.28 16.35 -7.52
C VAL A 145 6.21 14.87 -7.87
N SER A 146 7.17 14.09 -7.38
CA SER A 146 7.15 12.62 -7.40
C SER A 146 7.56 12.08 -6.03
N VAL A 147 6.79 11.12 -5.51
CA VAL A 147 7.01 10.54 -4.19
C VAL A 147 7.12 9.03 -4.30
N GLY A 148 8.13 8.45 -3.68
CA GLY A 148 8.28 7.00 -3.59
C GLY A 148 8.80 6.58 -2.23
N ALA A 149 8.12 5.65 -1.57
CA ALA A 149 8.61 5.10 -0.30
C ALA A 149 9.97 4.39 -0.47
N TRP A 150 10.24 3.85 -1.67
CA TRP A 150 11.53 3.28 -2.06
C TRP A 150 11.70 3.40 -3.58
N MET A 151 12.61 4.25 -4.01
CA MET A 151 12.89 4.48 -5.42
C MET A 151 13.85 3.41 -5.96
N ASN A 152 13.31 2.45 -6.68
CA ASN A 152 14.04 1.40 -7.38
C ASN A 152 13.96 1.57 -8.90
N ALA A 153 14.63 0.71 -9.65
CA ALA A 153 14.63 0.75 -11.13
C ALA A 153 13.22 0.65 -11.72
N GLY A 154 12.32 -0.14 -11.11
CA GLY A 154 10.94 -0.30 -11.59
C GLY A 154 10.08 0.95 -11.41
N LYS A 155 10.35 1.77 -10.39
CA LYS A 155 9.64 3.05 -10.18
C LYS A 155 10.14 4.16 -11.12
N ALA A 156 11.33 3.99 -11.71
CA ALA A 156 11.88 4.78 -12.80
C ALA A 156 11.77 6.31 -12.62
N PRO A 157 12.30 6.92 -11.55
CA PRO A 157 12.16 8.36 -11.29
C PRO A 157 12.70 9.25 -12.42
N HIS A 158 13.67 8.76 -13.20
CA HIS A 158 14.19 9.46 -14.38
C HIS A 158 13.10 9.78 -15.42
N ARG A 159 12.08 8.92 -15.56
CA ARG A 159 10.95 9.16 -16.49
C ARG A 159 10.05 10.31 -16.04
N ALA A 160 9.90 10.49 -14.73
CA ALA A 160 9.21 11.65 -14.20
C ALA A 160 10.01 12.94 -14.45
N ALA A 161 11.35 12.89 -14.29
CA ALA A 161 12.23 14.00 -14.62
C ALA A 161 12.19 14.34 -16.11
N GLU A 162 12.24 13.36 -17.01
CA GLU A 162 12.11 13.56 -18.47
C GLU A 162 10.76 14.15 -18.85
N TRP A 163 9.68 13.72 -18.19
CA TRP A 163 8.36 14.28 -18.42
C TRP A 163 8.34 15.77 -18.03
N ALA A 164 8.80 16.11 -16.83
CA ALA A 164 8.86 17.49 -16.35
C ALA A 164 9.67 18.39 -17.31
N ALA A 165 10.87 17.95 -17.72
CA ALA A 165 11.71 18.69 -18.65
C ALA A 165 10.99 18.96 -19.99
N ARG A 166 10.28 17.96 -20.54
CA ARG A 166 9.51 18.12 -21.80
C ARG A 166 8.34 19.09 -21.68
N HIS A 167 7.80 19.29 -20.48
CA HIS A 167 6.67 20.17 -20.20
C HIS A 167 7.11 21.52 -19.62
N GLY A 168 8.40 21.79 -19.56
CA GLY A 168 8.95 23.05 -19.03
C GLY A 168 8.74 23.22 -17.52
N LYS A 169 8.48 22.12 -16.80
CA LYS A 169 8.29 22.12 -15.34
C LYS A 169 9.58 21.73 -14.62
N GLN A 170 9.77 22.28 -13.43
CA GLN A 170 10.70 21.72 -12.46
C GLN A 170 10.11 20.44 -11.87
N ILE A 171 10.92 19.60 -11.19
CA ILE A 171 10.44 18.44 -10.47
C ILE A 171 11.14 18.27 -9.13
N VAL A 172 10.38 17.99 -8.09
CA VAL A 172 10.88 17.68 -6.75
C VAL A 172 10.60 16.21 -6.45
N PHE A 173 11.59 15.54 -5.86
CA PHE A 173 11.47 14.14 -5.46
C PHE A 173 11.54 14.00 -3.95
N PHE A 174 10.69 13.11 -3.41
CA PHE A 174 10.74 12.68 -2.02
C PHE A 174 10.79 11.17 -1.94
N GLY A 175 11.64 10.64 -1.08
CA GLY A 175 11.76 9.22 -0.78
C GLY A 175 13.17 8.68 -0.97
N PRO A 176 13.52 7.62 -0.22
CA PRO A 176 14.82 6.98 -0.31
C PRO A 176 14.91 6.00 -1.47
N GLY A 177 16.09 5.45 -1.69
CA GLY A 177 16.32 4.30 -2.57
C GLY A 177 17.51 4.48 -3.49
N PRO A 178 17.99 3.39 -4.07
CA PRO A 178 19.22 3.40 -4.89
C PRO A 178 19.08 4.16 -6.21
N PHE A 179 17.85 4.50 -6.62
CA PHE A 179 17.57 5.27 -7.83
C PHE A 179 16.96 6.64 -7.50
N ALA A 180 16.98 7.06 -6.23
CA ALA A 180 16.59 8.41 -5.86
C ALA A 180 17.54 9.41 -6.51
N PRO A 181 17.04 10.47 -7.19
CA PRO A 181 17.89 11.53 -7.72
C PRO A 181 18.69 12.23 -6.62
N ASP A 182 19.87 12.77 -6.96
CA ASP A 182 20.69 13.53 -6.01
C ASP A 182 19.96 14.75 -5.43
N SER A 183 18.99 15.30 -6.17
CA SER A 183 18.12 16.40 -5.75
C SER A 183 16.96 15.97 -4.84
N CYS A 184 16.87 14.68 -4.47
CA CYS A 184 15.79 14.16 -3.62
C CYS A 184 15.83 14.83 -2.24
N GLN A 185 14.67 15.29 -1.79
CA GLN A 185 14.50 16.02 -0.51
C GLN A 185 14.43 15.08 0.71
N GLY A 186 14.69 13.78 0.50
CA GLY A 186 14.69 12.79 1.59
C GLY A 186 13.32 12.21 1.89
N VAL A 187 13.17 11.66 3.10
CA VAL A 187 11.96 10.95 3.55
C VAL A 187 11.04 11.91 4.30
N LEU A 188 9.77 11.88 3.93
CA LEU A 188 8.73 12.59 4.67
C LEU A 188 8.02 11.65 5.64
N PRO A 189 7.72 12.09 6.85
CA PRO A 189 6.78 11.41 7.72
C PRO A 189 5.43 11.22 7.02
N PRO A 190 4.77 10.06 7.16
CA PRO A 190 3.52 9.77 6.45
C PRO A 190 2.39 10.78 6.71
N ASP A 191 2.37 11.40 7.86
CA ASP A 191 1.41 12.45 8.22
C ASP A 191 1.64 13.78 7.52
N GLN A 192 2.86 14.05 7.04
CA GLN A 192 3.21 15.25 6.30
C GLN A 192 3.01 15.10 4.79
N VAL A 193 2.92 13.88 4.27
CA VAL A 193 2.79 13.62 2.83
C VAL A 193 1.59 14.32 2.20
N PRO A 194 0.36 14.27 2.76
CA PRO A 194 -0.79 14.96 2.18
C PRO A 194 -0.62 16.49 2.10
N LEU A 195 -0.05 17.10 3.12
CA LEU A 195 0.19 18.55 3.16
C LEU A 195 1.24 18.95 2.11
N MET A 196 2.31 18.18 2.00
CA MET A 196 3.33 18.41 0.99
C MET A 196 2.77 18.26 -0.42
N LEU A 197 2.00 17.20 -0.70
CA LEU A 197 1.38 16.98 -2.00
C LEU A 197 0.43 18.13 -2.38
N ARG A 198 -0.32 18.69 -1.42
CA ARG A 198 -1.24 19.83 -1.63
C ARG A 198 -0.52 21.10 -2.10
N SER A 199 0.80 21.21 -1.89
CA SER A 199 1.60 22.36 -2.36
C SER A 199 1.98 22.27 -3.84
N PHE A 200 1.60 21.21 -4.55
CA PHE A 200 1.89 21.03 -5.98
C PHE A 200 0.59 20.82 -6.77
N ASP A 201 0.57 21.35 -7.99
CA ASP A 201 -0.55 21.11 -8.91
C ASP A 201 -0.44 19.77 -9.63
N THR A 202 0.77 19.28 -9.87
CA THR A 202 1.03 18.10 -10.71
C THR A 202 1.86 17.05 -9.97
N PHE A 203 1.33 15.83 -9.91
CA PHE A 203 2.05 14.64 -9.43
C PHE A 203 2.42 13.73 -10.60
N VAL A 204 3.69 13.34 -10.70
CA VAL A 204 4.20 12.52 -11.81
C VAL A 204 4.75 11.19 -11.30
N PHE A 205 4.19 10.09 -11.79
CA PHE A 205 4.68 8.74 -11.49
C PHE A 205 4.52 7.83 -12.71
N LEU A 206 5.64 7.53 -13.38
CA LEU A 206 5.70 6.80 -14.66
C LEU A 206 6.54 5.52 -14.55
N PRO A 207 6.13 4.53 -13.75
CA PRO A 207 6.91 3.32 -13.51
C PRO A 207 7.12 2.51 -14.80
N THR A 208 8.16 1.65 -14.79
CA THR A 208 8.42 0.65 -15.83
C THR A 208 8.06 -0.76 -15.40
N ALA A 209 7.79 -0.97 -14.11
CA ALA A 209 7.25 -2.19 -13.56
C ALA A 209 5.84 -1.94 -13.01
N ILE A 210 5.05 -3.01 -12.85
CA ILE A 210 3.72 -2.91 -12.25
C ILE A 210 3.84 -2.43 -10.81
N GLU A 211 3.12 -1.37 -10.51
CA GLU A 211 2.88 -0.89 -9.15
C GLU A 211 1.49 -1.39 -8.72
N PRO A 212 1.40 -2.33 -7.79
CA PRO A 212 0.14 -2.99 -7.42
C PRO A 212 -1.00 -2.05 -7.07
N PHE A 213 -0.68 -0.97 -6.37
CA PHE A 213 -1.61 0.11 -6.09
C PHE A 213 -1.01 1.48 -6.42
N GLY A 214 0.09 1.87 -5.78
CA GLY A 214 0.67 3.22 -5.90
C GLY A 214 -0.02 4.20 -4.94
N ARG A 215 0.11 3.98 -3.64
CA ARG A 215 -0.54 4.78 -2.60
C ARG A 215 -0.34 6.29 -2.78
N ALA A 216 0.88 6.72 -3.10
CA ALA A 216 1.18 8.15 -3.32
C ALA A 216 0.40 8.75 -4.48
N VAL A 217 0.08 7.96 -5.53
CA VAL A 217 -0.77 8.39 -6.64
C VAL A 217 -2.21 8.66 -6.16
N ALA A 218 -2.77 7.75 -5.35
CA ALA A 218 -4.10 7.92 -4.80
C ALA A 218 -4.17 9.11 -3.82
N GLU A 219 -3.18 9.26 -2.95
CA GLU A 219 -3.09 10.37 -2.00
C GLU A 219 -2.97 11.72 -2.75
N ALA A 220 -2.13 11.81 -3.79
CA ALA A 220 -1.99 13.01 -4.59
C ALA A 220 -3.29 13.41 -5.29
N ALA A 221 -4.00 12.44 -5.88
CA ALA A 221 -5.31 12.70 -6.50
C ALA A 221 -6.34 13.22 -5.50
N LEU A 222 -6.40 12.58 -4.31
CA LEU A 222 -7.37 12.94 -3.27
C LEU A 222 -7.08 14.30 -2.60
N VAL A 223 -5.87 14.81 -2.67
CA VAL A 223 -5.55 16.18 -2.22
C VAL A 223 -5.61 17.21 -3.33
N GLY A 224 -5.95 16.80 -4.58
CA GLY A 224 -6.25 17.70 -5.69
C GLY A 224 -5.12 17.93 -6.69
N CYS A 225 -4.05 17.10 -6.69
CA CYS A 225 -3.04 17.15 -7.76
C CYS A 225 -3.61 16.62 -9.08
N GLU A 226 -3.21 17.19 -10.20
CA GLU A 226 -3.28 16.54 -11.51
C GLU A 226 -2.34 15.34 -11.54
N ILE A 227 -2.85 14.17 -11.96
CA ILE A 227 -2.09 12.93 -11.95
C ILE A 227 -1.55 12.60 -13.34
N VAL A 228 -0.24 12.54 -13.45
CA VAL A 228 0.47 12.05 -14.63
C VAL A 228 1.04 10.67 -14.33
N THR A 229 0.38 9.63 -14.87
CA THR A 229 0.79 8.24 -14.67
C THR A 229 0.55 7.41 -15.93
N ASN A 230 0.84 6.10 -15.86
CA ASN A 230 0.63 5.16 -16.95
C ASN A 230 -0.19 3.93 -16.50
N GLY A 231 -0.49 3.03 -17.44
CA GLY A 231 -1.31 1.83 -17.21
C GLY A 231 -0.69 0.77 -16.29
N LEU A 232 0.48 1.03 -15.70
CA LEU A 232 1.16 0.11 -14.78
C LEU A 232 0.87 0.40 -13.30
N VAL A 233 -0.08 1.31 -13.00
CA VAL A 233 -0.40 1.74 -11.64
C VAL A 233 -1.83 1.34 -11.27
N GLY A 234 -1.97 0.50 -10.25
CA GLY A 234 -3.26 -0.06 -9.84
C GLY A 234 -4.24 0.96 -9.24
N ALA A 235 -3.75 2.08 -8.68
CA ALA A 235 -4.60 3.15 -8.16
C ALA A 235 -5.49 3.78 -9.23
N ARG A 236 -5.09 3.77 -10.51
CA ARG A 236 -5.90 4.31 -11.61
C ARG A 236 -7.31 3.73 -11.65
N TYR A 237 -7.43 2.41 -11.50
CA TYR A 237 -8.74 1.76 -11.48
C TYR A 237 -9.67 2.35 -10.40
N TRP A 238 -9.14 2.59 -9.21
CA TRP A 238 -9.92 3.14 -8.11
C TRP A 238 -10.26 4.62 -8.28
N LEU A 239 -9.39 5.38 -8.94
CA LEU A 239 -9.61 6.81 -9.18
C LEU A 239 -10.54 7.07 -10.37
N GLU A 240 -10.49 6.25 -11.42
CA GLU A 240 -11.16 6.44 -12.70
C GLU A 240 -12.47 5.63 -12.79
N ASP A 241 -12.45 4.34 -12.39
CA ASP A 241 -13.55 3.40 -12.63
C ASP A 241 -14.38 3.09 -11.36
N ASN A 242 -13.78 3.18 -10.17
CA ASN A 242 -14.46 2.81 -8.91
C ASN A 242 -14.01 3.68 -7.71
N PRO A 243 -14.21 5.00 -7.73
CA PRO A 243 -13.76 5.89 -6.66
C PRO A 243 -14.39 5.60 -5.30
N ASP A 244 -15.64 5.14 -5.26
CA ASP A 244 -16.35 4.79 -4.02
C ASP A 244 -15.66 3.65 -3.26
N GLY A 245 -14.96 2.75 -3.96
CA GLY A 245 -14.23 1.65 -3.33
C GLY A 245 -13.09 2.12 -2.43
N LEU A 246 -12.53 3.32 -2.65
CA LEU A 246 -11.53 3.90 -1.74
C LEU A 246 -12.17 4.29 -0.40
N ALA A 247 -13.41 4.75 -0.42
CA ALA A 247 -14.14 5.15 0.79
C ALA A 247 -14.59 3.95 1.62
N THR A 248 -14.93 2.83 0.98
CA THR A 248 -15.44 1.62 1.65
C THR A 248 -14.37 0.58 1.97
N ALA A 249 -13.11 0.80 1.58
CA ALA A 249 -12.02 -0.19 1.67
C ALA A 249 -11.90 -0.86 3.05
N GLY A 250 -11.93 -0.08 4.12
CA GLY A 250 -11.85 -0.59 5.49
C GLY A 250 -13.06 -1.47 5.85
N GLU A 251 -14.26 -1.02 5.52
CA GLU A 251 -15.50 -1.74 5.77
C GLU A 251 -15.56 -3.05 4.98
N ASP A 252 -15.22 -3.02 3.69
CA ASP A 252 -15.26 -4.19 2.80
C ASP A 252 -14.21 -5.24 3.21
N PHE A 253 -13.03 -4.81 3.64
CA PHE A 253 -12.04 -5.71 4.20
C PHE A 253 -12.56 -6.41 5.45
N TRP A 254 -13.14 -5.66 6.39
CA TRP A 254 -13.66 -6.24 7.62
C TRP A 254 -14.91 -7.10 7.43
N LYS A 255 -15.78 -6.78 6.49
CA LYS A 255 -16.88 -7.69 6.08
C LYS A 255 -16.33 -9.04 5.63
N LEU A 256 -15.28 -9.03 4.82
CA LEU A 256 -14.63 -10.25 4.34
C LEU A 256 -13.95 -11.03 5.48
N VAL A 257 -13.25 -10.36 6.39
CA VAL A 257 -12.58 -11.01 7.54
C VAL A 257 -13.58 -11.61 8.52
N THR A 258 -14.74 -10.98 8.69
CA THR A 258 -15.73 -11.40 9.70
C THR A 258 -16.80 -12.35 9.17
N SER A 259 -16.87 -12.58 7.86
CA SER A 259 -17.74 -13.59 7.22
C SER A 259 -17.20 -15.01 7.42
#